data_50171877e23344fd7b7d272a6a7b6195
#
_entry.id   50171877e23344fd7b7d272a6a7b6195
#
_cell.length_a   1.000
_cell.length_b   1.000
_cell.length_c   1.000
_cell.angle_alpha   90.00
_cell.angle_beta   90.00
_cell.angle_gamma   90.00
#
_symmetry.space_group_name_H-M   'P 1'
#
loop_
_entity.id
_entity.type
_entity.pdbx_description
1 polymer ?
#
loop_
_entity_poly.entity_id
_entity_poly.type
_entity_poly.pdbx_seq_one_letter_code
_entity_poly.pdbx_strand_id
1 'polypeptide(L)' 'MIDYSEKQRILQVEYTNHQVYQYKKVEPEVWKEYRDVVLSGGSSGTFVNTRIKPHYPDFEKI' A
#
# COMPACT_ATOMS: atom_id res chain seq x y z
N MET A 1 8.88 4.26 -0.64
CA MET A 1 9.03 3.29 0.45
C MET A 1 7.66 2.78 0.89
N ILE A 2 7.57 1.50 1.24
CA ILE A 2 6.32 0.91 1.70
C ILE A 2 6.54 0.28 3.07
N ASP A 3 5.50 0.29 3.88
CA ASP A 3 5.54 -0.33 5.20
C ASP A 3 4.13 -0.83 5.55
N TYR A 4 4.06 -1.80 6.42
CA TYR A 4 2.79 -2.39 6.81
C TYR A 4 2.80 -2.76 8.28
N SER A 5 1.73 -2.38 8.99
CA SER A 5 1.52 -2.78 10.37
C SER A 5 0.51 -3.91 10.42
N GLU A 6 0.98 -5.12 10.62
CA GLU A 6 0.12 -6.29 10.69
C GLU A 6 -0.86 -6.20 11.86
N LYS A 7 -0.41 -5.62 12.95
CA LYS A 7 -1.24 -5.46 14.14
C LYS A 7 -2.40 -4.49 13.92
N GLN A 8 -2.14 -3.40 13.19
CA GLN A 8 -3.14 -2.36 12.93
C GLN A 8 -3.79 -2.52 11.56
N ARG A 9 -3.25 -3.38 10.72
CA ARG A 9 -3.66 -3.59 9.33
C ARG A 9 -3.63 -2.30 8.53
N ILE A 10 -2.58 -1.50 8.75
CA ILE A 10 -2.37 -0.24 8.04
C ILE A 10 -1.21 -0.42 7.08
N LEU A 11 -1.47 -0.12 5.81
CA LEU A 11 -0.45 -0.07 4.76
C LEU A 11 -0.04 1.37 4.55
N GLN A 12 1.25 1.67 4.75
CA GLN A 12 1.79 3.00 4.53
C GLN A 12 2.60 3.02 3.24
N VAL A 13 2.30 3.97 2.39
CA VAL A 13 2.98 4.13 1.10
C VAL A 13 3.56 5.53 1.02
N GLU A 14 4.86 5.63 0.79
CA GLU A 14 5.53 6.90 0.54
C GLU A 14 5.86 7.00 -0.95
N TYR A 15 5.36 8.05 -1.58
CA TYR A 15 5.58 8.31 -2.99
C TYR A 15 6.84 9.13 -3.22
N THR A 16 7.28 9.20 -4.48
CA THR A 16 8.50 9.92 -4.86
C THR A 16 8.42 11.43 -4.61
N ASN A 17 7.21 11.97 -4.50
CA ASN A 17 7.00 13.39 -4.18
C ASN A 17 6.95 13.66 -2.68
N HIS A 18 7.41 12.73 -1.86
CA HIS A 18 7.44 12.79 -0.40
C HIS A 18 6.06 12.81 0.25
N GLN A 19 5.00 12.47 -0.48
CA GLN A 19 3.68 12.31 0.10
C GLN A 19 3.51 10.93 0.68
N VAL A 20 2.93 10.86 1.88
CA VAL A 20 2.73 9.61 2.59
C VAL A 20 1.23 9.37 2.77
N TYR A 21 0.78 8.19 2.39
CA TYR A 21 -0.61 7.78 2.55
C TYR A 21 -0.69 6.54 3.42
N GLN A 22 -1.71 6.48 4.28
CA GLN A 22 -1.99 5.31 5.09
C GLN A 22 -3.36 4.75 4.72
N TYR A 23 -3.37 3.50 4.26
CA TYR A 23 -4.60 2.78 3.92
C TYR A 23 -4.96 1.85 5.06
N LYS A 24 -6.20 1.98 5.56
CA LYS A 24 -6.67 1.22 6.72
C LYS A 24 -7.37 -0.06 6.32
N LYS A 25 -7.40 -1.03 7.23
CA LYS A 25 -8.08 -2.31 7.05
C LYS A 25 -7.54 -3.11 5.88
N VAL A 26 -6.25 -2.99 5.61
CA VAL A 26 -5.59 -3.75 4.55
C VAL A 26 -5.25 -5.14 5.09
N GLU A 27 -5.73 -6.17 4.40
CA GLU A 27 -5.49 -7.55 4.82
C GLU A 27 -4.03 -7.95 4.58
N PRO A 28 -3.46 -8.82 5.44
CA PRO A 28 -2.08 -9.27 5.26
C PRO A 28 -1.82 -9.93 3.90
N GLU A 29 -2.82 -10.57 3.32
CA GLU A 29 -2.70 -11.20 2.01
C GLU A 29 -2.44 -10.17 0.91
N VAL A 30 -3.09 -9.02 1.00
CA VAL A 30 -2.89 -7.92 0.06
C VAL A 30 -1.49 -7.35 0.21
N TRP A 31 -1.02 -7.20 1.43
CA TRP A 31 0.36 -6.77 1.69
C TRP A 31 1.39 -7.72 1.08
N LYS A 32 1.15 -9.02 1.20
CA LYS A 32 2.06 -10.01 0.61
C LYS A 32 2.12 -9.87 -0.91
N GLU A 33 0.97 -9.69 -1.56
CA GLU A 33 0.93 -9.45 -3.01
C GLU A 33 1.71 -8.20 -3.38
N TYR A 34 1.51 -7.11 -2.66
CA TYR A 34 2.19 -5.85 -2.91
C TYR A 34 3.70 -6.03 -2.78
N ARG A 35 4.13 -6.66 -1.70
CA ARG A 35 5.55 -6.91 -1.46
C ARG A 35 6.15 -7.75 -2.58
N ASP A 36 5.45 -8.78 -3.03
CA ASP A 36 5.93 -9.64 -4.09
C ASP A 36 6.05 -8.88 -5.42
N VAL A 37 5.10 -8.01 -5.74
CA VAL A 37 5.15 -7.17 -6.93
C VAL A 37 6.37 -6.25 -6.88
N VAL A 38 6.62 -5.60 -5.77
CA VAL A 38 7.76 -4.70 -5.61
C VAL A 38 9.08 -5.45 -5.71
N LEU A 39 9.17 -6.61 -5.07
CA LEU A 39 10.40 -7.41 -5.07
C LEU A 39 10.71 -8.00 -6.45
N SER A 40 9.68 -8.28 -7.25
CA SER A 40 9.85 -8.80 -8.60
C SER A 40 10.10 -7.72 -9.65
N GLY A 41 10.20 -6.45 -9.23
CA GLY A 41 10.44 -5.34 -10.15
C GLY A 41 9.17 -4.77 -10.77
N GLY A 42 8.00 -5.13 -10.26
CA GLY A 42 6.74 -4.58 -10.73
C GLY A 42 6.51 -3.15 -10.28
N SER A 43 5.52 -2.50 -10.86
CA SER A 43 5.21 -1.11 -10.56
C SER A 43 4.38 -0.98 -9.29
N SER A 44 4.96 -0.33 -8.28
CA SER A 44 4.28 -0.02 -7.03
C SER A 44 3.07 0.89 -7.27
N GLY A 45 3.23 1.90 -8.11
CA GLY A 45 2.14 2.83 -8.41
C GLY A 45 0.96 2.15 -9.09
N THR A 46 1.23 1.27 -10.05
CA THR A 46 0.18 0.52 -10.72
C THR A 46 -0.58 -0.38 -9.74
N PHE A 47 0.14 -1.06 -8.86
CA PHE A 47 -0.50 -1.91 -7.85
C PHE A 47 -1.43 -1.09 -6.96
N VAL A 48 -0.96 0.04 -6.44
CA VAL A 48 -1.76 0.90 -5.58
C VAL A 48 -3.01 1.40 -6.32
N ASN A 49 -2.86 1.82 -7.58
CA ASN A 49 -3.98 2.36 -8.35
C ASN A 49 -5.04 1.31 -8.69
N THR A 50 -4.65 0.06 -8.89
CA THR A 50 -5.55 -0.99 -9.34
C THR A 50 -6.06 -1.90 -8.23
N ARG A 51 -5.25 -2.14 -7.19
CA ARG A 51 -5.58 -3.11 -6.15
C ARG A 51 -5.85 -2.47 -4.79
N ILE A 52 -5.32 -1.29 -4.54
CA ILE A 52 -5.46 -0.63 -3.24
C ILE A 52 -6.55 0.44 -3.27
N LYS A 53 -6.39 1.46 -4.11
CA LYS A 53 -7.32 2.60 -4.13
C LYS A 53 -8.79 2.19 -4.33
N PRO A 54 -9.13 1.30 -5.29
CA PRO A 54 -10.53 0.94 -5.48
C PRO A 54 -11.14 0.15 -4.33
N HIS A 55 -10.32 -0.60 -3.61
CA HIS A 55 -10.77 -1.49 -2.55
C HIS A 55 -10.63 -0.89 -1.15
N TYR A 56 -9.82 0.14 -0.99
CA TYR A 56 -9.55 0.77 0.30
C TYR A 56 -9.69 2.28 0.19
N PRO A 57 -10.95 2.78 0.08
CA PRO A 57 -11.17 4.22 -0.05
C PRO A 57 -10.94 4.98 1.26
N ASP A 58 -10.88 4.27 2.38
CA ASP A 58 -10.67 4.88 3.69
C ASP A 58 -9.17 5.01 3.97
N PHE A 59 -8.59 6.11 3.50
CA PHE A 59 -7.16 6.36 3.67
C PHE A 59 -6.92 7.76 4.22
N GLU A 60 -5.75 7.96 4.80
CA GLU A 60 -5.32 9.27 5.29
C GLU A 60 -4.05 9.69 4.58
N LYS A 61 -3.99 10.95 4.21
CA LYS A 61 -2.77 11.59 3.70
C LYS A 61 -2.07 12.27 4.88
N ILE A 62 -0.82 11.93 5.09
CA ILE A 62 -0.03 12.49 6.18
C ILE A 62 0.83 13.65 5.71
#